data_cf6f130b0ce31010887243a6e53c380b
#
_entry.id   cf6f130b0ce31010887243a6e53c380b
#
_cell.length_a   1.000
_cell.length_b   1.000
_cell.length_c   1.000
_cell.angle_alpha   90.00
_cell.angle_beta   90.00
_cell.angle_gamma   90.00
#
_symmetry.space_group_name_H-M   'P 1'
#
loop_
_entity.id
_entity.type
_entity.pdbx_description
1 polymer ?
#
loop_
_entity_poly.entity_id
_entity_poly.type
_entity_poly.pdbx_seq_one_letter_code
_entity_poly.pdbx_strand_id
1 'polypeptide(L)' 'MASQYINRISVALAEQNKTNRWLAEQMGKSEITISRWVQNKTQPSLEQLVVVAKVLSVSPKDLINEVECDKTDVNVKTQI' A
#
# COMPACT_ATOMS: atom_id res chain seq x y z
N MET A 1 1.82 -15.95 11.65
CA MET A 1 2.00 -15.63 11.49
C MET A 1 2.10 -14.54 11.32
N ALA A 2 2.61 -14.22 11.23
CA ALA A 2 2.78 -12.92 11.12
C ALA A 2 2.09 -12.38 10.01
N SER A 3 1.56 -11.25 10.14
CA SER A 3 0.87 -10.67 9.07
C SER A 3 1.86 -10.17 8.07
N GLN A 4 1.45 -10.15 6.85
CA GLN A 4 2.27 -9.65 5.81
C GLN A 4 1.93 -8.21 5.58
N TYR A 5 2.93 -7.38 5.50
CA TYR A 5 2.74 -5.99 5.16
C TYR A 5 2.93 -5.85 3.66
N ILE A 6 1.83 -5.95 2.95
CA ILE A 6 1.88 -5.92 1.50
C ILE A 6 2.08 -4.52 0.97
N ASN A 7 1.44 -3.54 1.62
CA ASN A 7 1.62 -2.18 1.16
C ASN A 7 2.48 -1.41 2.15
N ARG A 8 3.08 -0.35 1.68
CA ARG A 8 3.95 0.50 2.47
C ARG A 8 3.38 1.89 2.64
N ILE A 9 2.06 1.98 2.68
CA ILE A 9 1.43 3.30 2.77
C ILE A 9 1.81 3.97 4.08
N SER A 10 1.90 3.20 5.18
CA SER A 10 2.26 3.81 6.46
C SER A 10 3.66 4.38 6.41
N VAL A 11 4.58 3.72 5.73
CA VAL A 11 5.94 4.21 5.62
C VAL A 11 5.97 5.52 4.83
N ALA A 12 5.24 5.56 3.72
CA ALA A 12 5.20 6.76 2.90
C ALA A 12 4.59 7.93 3.66
N LEU A 13 3.53 7.67 4.40
CA LEU A 13 2.91 8.74 5.19
C LEU A 13 3.87 9.25 6.26
N ALA A 14 4.56 8.32 6.92
CA ALA A 14 5.48 8.72 7.97
C ALA A 14 6.64 9.54 7.41
N GLU A 15 7.14 9.13 6.25
CA GLU A 15 8.25 9.84 5.64
C GLU A 15 7.88 11.27 5.27
N GLN A 16 6.60 11.50 4.99
CA GLN A 16 6.15 12.82 4.59
C GLN A 16 5.44 13.56 5.71
N ASN A 17 5.42 12.97 6.91
CA ASN A 17 4.76 13.56 8.06
C ASN A 17 3.28 13.82 7.80
N LYS A 18 2.63 12.86 7.14
CA LYS A 18 1.20 12.95 6.86
C LYS A 18 0.47 11.95 7.74
N THR A 19 -0.81 12.21 7.95
CA THR A 19 -1.62 11.36 8.80
C THR A 19 -2.60 10.56 7.97
N ASN A 20 -3.18 9.53 8.58
CA ASN A 20 -4.23 8.78 7.93
C ASN A 20 -5.40 9.68 7.59
N ARG A 21 -5.70 10.60 8.48
CA ARG A 21 -6.81 11.50 8.25
C ARG A 21 -6.53 12.39 7.04
N TRP A 22 -5.31 12.87 6.92
CA TRP A 22 -4.95 13.70 5.78
C TRP A 22 -5.17 12.92 4.48
N LEU A 23 -4.72 11.67 4.46
CA LEU A 23 -4.86 10.88 3.25
C LEU A 23 -6.34 10.59 2.96
N ALA A 24 -7.12 10.33 4.00
CA ALA A 24 -8.54 10.09 3.82
C ALA A 24 -9.20 11.30 3.19
N GLU A 25 -8.82 12.47 3.64
CA GLU A 25 -9.39 13.70 3.09
C GLU A 25 -9.00 13.88 1.63
N GLN A 26 -7.76 13.57 1.31
CA GLN A 26 -7.31 13.72 -0.07
C GLN A 26 -8.01 12.77 -1.00
N MET A 27 -8.37 11.61 -0.52
CA MET A 27 -8.98 10.60 -1.36
C MET A 27 -10.48 10.55 -1.29
N GLY A 28 -11.07 11.37 -0.41
CA GLY A 28 -12.52 11.32 -0.25
C GLY A 28 -12.99 10.01 0.36
N LYS A 29 -12.18 9.42 1.22
CA LYS A 29 -12.51 8.17 1.86
C LYS A 29 -12.61 8.39 3.36
N SER A 30 -13.20 7.41 4.05
CA SER A 30 -13.26 7.51 5.49
C SER A 30 -11.90 7.19 6.10
N GLU A 31 -11.66 7.75 7.25
CA GLU A 31 -10.41 7.49 7.94
C GLU A 31 -10.31 6.01 8.33
N ILE A 32 -11.44 5.37 8.58
CA ILE A 32 -11.43 3.96 8.92
C ILE A 32 -10.91 3.14 7.77
N THR A 33 -11.34 3.45 6.55
CA THR A 33 -10.86 2.74 5.37
C THR A 33 -9.35 2.90 5.21
N ILE A 34 -8.87 4.12 5.37
CA ILE A 34 -7.45 4.39 5.23
C ILE A 34 -6.67 3.68 6.33
N SER A 35 -7.20 3.70 7.55
CA SER A 35 -6.54 3.04 8.65
C SER A 35 -6.37 1.55 8.40
N ARG A 36 -7.38 0.91 7.80
CA ARG A 36 -7.28 -0.50 7.50
C ARG A 36 -6.22 -0.77 6.44
N TRP A 37 -6.12 0.10 5.44
CA TRP A 37 -5.08 -0.04 4.42
C TRP A 37 -3.70 0.10 5.06
N VAL A 38 -3.54 1.11 5.92
CA VAL A 38 -2.26 1.38 6.55
C VAL A 38 -1.83 0.20 7.44
N GLN A 39 -2.80 -0.44 8.08
CA GLN A 39 -2.53 -1.58 8.94
C GLN A 39 -2.43 -2.88 8.16
N ASN A 40 -2.63 -2.82 6.86
CA ASN A 40 -2.62 -3.99 5.99
C ASN A 40 -3.70 -5.01 6.34
N LYS A 41 -4.79 -4.54 6.93
CA LYS A 41 -5.93 -5.40 7.18
C LYS A 41 -6.72 -5.61 5.92
N THR A 42 -6.81 -4.57 5.11
CA THR A 42 -7.39 -4.67 3.78
C THR A 42 -6.47 -3.92 2.85
N GLN A 43 -6.61 -4.16 1.58
CA GLN A 43 -5.74 -3.52 0.61
C GLN A 43 -6.56 -2.63 -0.31
N PRO A 44 -6.01 -1.51 -0.76
CA PRO A 44 -6.71 -0.70 -1.76
C PRO A 44 -6.73 -1.46 -3.08
N SER A 45 -7.70 -1.13 -3.91
CA SER A 45 -7.70 -1.68 -5.25
C SER A 45 -6.51 -1.10 -6.00
N LEU A 46 -6.19 -1.69 -7.12
CA LEU A 46 -5.06 -1.19 -7.88
C LEU A 46 -5.26 0.25 -8.29
N GLU A 47 -6.47 0.60 -8.69
CA GLU A 47 -6.75 1.98 -9.06
C GLU A 47 -6.58 2.91 -7.88
N GLN A 48 -7.03 2.48 -6.71
CA GLN A 48 -6.90 3.31 -5.53
C GLN A 48 -5.44 3.45 -5.12
N LEU A 49 -4.67 2.40 -5.31
CA LEU A 49 -3.26 2.47 -4.99
C LEU A 49 -2.56 3.51 -5.87
N VAL A 50 -2.93 3.57 -7.14
CA VAL A 50 -2.36 4.55 -8.03
C VAL A 50 -2.73 5.97 -7.57
N VAL A 51 -3.95 6.15 -7.11
CA VAL A 51 -4.38 7.45 -6.60
C VAL A 51 -3.58 7.83 -5.35
N VAL A 52 -3.38 6.87 -4.45
CA VAL A 52 -2.57 7.12 -3.26
C VAL A 52 -1.17 7.57 -3.66
N ALA A 53 -0.60 6.90 -4.65
CA ALA A 53 0.73 7.25 -5.11
C ALA A 53 0.76 8.67 -5.66
N LYS A 54 -0.25 9.05 -6.41
CA LYS A 54 -0.29 10.40 -6.95
C LYS A 54 -0.41 11.43 -5.84
N VAL A 55 -1.27 11.15 -4.86
CA VAL A 55 -1.47 12.08 -3.76
C VAL A 55 -0.19 12.26 -2.97
N LEU A 56 0.57 11.18 -2.80
CA LEU A 56 1.81 11.22 -2.05
C LEU A 56 3.02 11.58 -2.91
N SER A 57 2.81 11.73 -4.20
CA SER A 57 3.88 12.07 -5.15
C SER A 57 4.99 11.04 -5.15
N VAL A 58 4.59 9.78 -5.10
CA VAL A 58 5.55 8.68 -5.19
C VAL A 58 5.11 7.76 -6.30
N SER A 59 5.98 6.85 -6.67
CA SER A 59 5.63 5.85 -7.67
C SER A 59 4.77 4.78 -7.02
N PRO A 60 3.79 4.22 -7.72
CA PRO A 60 2.99 3.17 -7.12
C PRO A 60 3.82 1.99 -6.63
N LYS A 61 4.93 1.69 -7.30
CA LYS A 61 5.76 0.59 -6.86
C LYS A 61 6.38 0.85 -5.49
N ASP A 62 6.51 2.12 -5.12
CA ASP A 62 7.07 2.46 -3.83
C ASP A 62 6.09 2.17 -2.69
N LEU A 63 4.85 1.91 -3.03
CA LEU A 63 3.84 1.60 -2.03
C LEU A 63 3.61 0.11 -1.88
N ILE A 64 4.33 -0.71 -2.64
CA ILE A 64 4.16 -2.15 -2.57
C ILE A 64 5.41 -2.73 -1.93
N ASN A 65 5.17 -3.47 -0.86
CA ASN A 65 6.27 -4.08 -0.17
C ASN A 65 6.74 -5.30 -0.94
N GLU A 66 8.02 -5.54 -0.90
CA GLU A 66 8.54 -6.74 -1.52
C GLU A 66 8.22 -7.90 -0.61
N VAL A 67 7.39 -8.79 -1.07
CA VAL A 67 7.01 -9.94 -0.29
C VAL A 67 7.88 -11.10 -0.68
N GLU A 68 8.48 -11.76 0.31
CA GLU A 68 9.33 -12.86 0.03
C GLU A 68 8.51 -14.02 -0.40
N CYS A 69 8.79 -14.55 -1.56
CA CYS A 69 8.04 -15.66 -2.07
C CYS A 69 8.80 -16.92 -1.91
N ASP A 70 8.08 -18.04 -1.91
CA ASP A 70 8.72 -19.30 -1.92
C ASP A 70 9.45 -19.46 -3.18
N LYS A 71 10.42 -20.32 -3.17
CA LYS A 71 11.14 -20.58 -4.36
C LYS A 71 10.27 -21.10 -5.44
N THR A 72 9.29 -21.82 -5.08
CA THR A 72 8.43 -22.38 -6.07
C THR A 72 7.71 -21.31 -6.83
N ASP A 73 7.48 -20.20 -6.21
CA ASP A 73 6.79 -19.16 -6.89
C ASP A 73 7.58 -18.53 -7.97
N VAL A 74 8.83 -18.69 -7.88
CA VAL A 74 9.68 -18.12 -8.87
C VAL A 74 9.36 -18.64 -10.21
N ASN A 75 8.94 -19.86 -10.27
CA ASN A 75 8.67 -20.43 -11.52
C ASN A 75 7.57 -19.77 -12.21
N VAL A 76 6.74 -19.26 -11.45
CA VAL A 76 5.63 -18.69 -12.02
C VAL A 76 5.96 -17.65 -12.95
N LYS A 77 6.93 -16.98 -12.60
CA LYS A 77 7.25 -15.98 -13.33
C LYS A 77 7.56 -16.28 -14.62
N THR A 78 7.90 -17.29 -14.74
CA THR A 78 8.24 -17.61 -15.89
C THR A 78 7.28 -17.37 -16.78
N GLN A 79 6.45 -17.18 -16.57
CA GLN A 79 5.64 -17.08 -17.40
C GLN A 79 5.46 -16.08 -17.91
N ILE A 80 5.52 -15.69 -18.06
CA ILE A 80 5.44 -14.80 -18.61
C ILE A 80 5.56 -14.52 -19.36
#